data_d760f4f3fea64c5a35687d7ce9f7a94d
#
_entry.id   d760f4f3fea64c5a35687d7ce9f7a94d
#
_cell.length_a   1.000
_cell.length_b   1.000
_cell.length_c   1.000
_cell.angle_alpha   90.00
_cell.angle_beta   90.00
_cell.angle_gamma   90.00
#
_symmetry.space_group_name_H-M   'P 1'
#
loop_
_entity.id
_entity.type
_entity.pdbx_description
1 polymer ?
#
loop_
_entity_poly.entity_id
_entity_poly.type
_entity_poly.pdbx_seq_one_letter_code
_entity_poly.pdbx_strand_id
1 'polypeptide(L)'
;MAEGICYVCNQTFTAASKDALVDKIVEHIMASHHGWVWGDAMQAKNVFEKCPVCGATLGKLAAKCPNCGADLVEQFARKVTVGYVKG
;
A
#
# COMPACT_ATOMS: atom_id res chain seq x y z
N MET A 1 -0.70 20.63 -7.99
CA MET A 1 -1.59 19.57 -7.52
C MET A 1 -1.12 18.21 -8.04
N ALA A 2 -1.29 17.18 -7.24
CA ALA A 2 -1.00 15.82 -7.65
C ALA A 2 -2.28 15.11 -8.11
N GLU A 3 -2.15 14.20 -9.03
CA GLU A 3 -3.27 13.36 -9.49
C GLU A 3 -2.82 11.93 -9.70
N GLY A 4 -3.76 11.00 -9.56
CA GLY A 4 -3.49 9.58 -9.73
C GLY A 4 -4.78 8.77 -9.75
N ILE A 5 -4.63 7.47 -9.89
CA ILE A 5 -5.77 6.55 -9.93
C ILE A 5 -5.60 5.43 -8.91
N CYS A 6 -6.74 4.89 -8.46
CA CYS A 6 -6.75 3.63 -7.72
C CYS A 6 -6.43 2.50 -8.71
N TYR A 7 -5.36 1.76 -8.47
CA TYR A 7 -4.96 0.70 -9.40
C TYR A 7 -5.91 -0.52 -9.40
N VAL A 8 -6.83 -0.57 -8.46
CA VAL A 8 -7.83 -1.66 -8.39
C VAL A 8 -9.06 -1.33 -9.22
N CYS A 9 -9.63 -0.14 -9.07
CA CYS A 9 -10.89 0.23 -9.74
C CYS A 9 -10.75 1.38 -10.75
N ASN A 10 -9.55 1.93 -10.91
CA ASN A 10 -9.25 3.04 -11.83
C ASN A 10 -9.98 4.36 -11.50
N GLN A 11 -10.47 4.52 -10.27
CA GLN A 11 -11.07 5.78 -9.86
C GLN A 11 -10.00 6.86 -9.76
N THR A 12 -10.29 8.04 -10.32
CA THR A 12 -9.36 9.17 -10.31
C THR A 12 -9.41 9.92 -8.99
N PHE A 13 -8.25 10.32 -8.48
CA PHE A 13 -8.11 11.11 -7.27
C PHE A 13 -7.18 12.29 -7.52
N THR A 14 -7.40 13.37 -6.77
CA THR A 14 -6.52 14.53 -6.77
C THR A 14 -6.26 14.98 -5.33
N ALA A 15 -5.10 15.59 -5.11
CA ALA A 15 -4.74 16.15 -3.81
C ALA A 15 -3.72 17.27 -3.99
N ALA A 16 -3.47 18.02 -2.92
CA ALA A 16 -2.54 19.14 -2.94
C ALA A 16 -1.08 18.71 -3.15
N SER A 17 -0.71 17.53 -2.65
CA SER A 17 0.64 16.98 -2.79
C SER A 17 0.58 15.49 -3.12
N LYS A 18 1.71 14.97 -3.62
CA LYS A 18 1.83 13.55 -3.92
C LYS A 18 1.63 12.68 -2.67
N ASP A 19 2.20 13.07 -1.54
CA ASP A 19 2.06 12.32 -0.29
C ASP A 19 0.60 12.27 0.17
N ALA A 20 -0.10 13.40 0.14
CA ALA A 20 -1.53 13.46 0.48
C ALA A 20 -2.36 12.61 -0.47
N LEU A 21 -2.00 12.60 -1.77
CA LEU A 21 -2.69 11.80 -2.76
C LEU A 21 -2.50 10.30 -2.51
N VAL A 22 -1.29 9.87 -2.21
CA VAL A 22 -1.00 8.47 -1.89
C VAL A 22 -1.81 8.05 -0.67
N ASP A 23 -1.83 8.86 0.40
CA ASP A 23 -2.63 8.57 1.59
C ASP A 23 -4.12 8.42 1.25
N LYS A 24 -4.65 9.31 0.42
CA LYS A 24 -6.05 9.30 0.02
C LYS A 24 -6.41 8.03 -0.75
N ILE A 25 -5.58 7.63 -1.72
CA ILE A 25 -5.81 6.43 -2.51
C ILE A 25 -5.65 5.17 -1.65
N VAL A 26 -4.64 5.10 -0.81
CA VAL A 26 -4.43 3.97 0.09
C VAL A 26 -5.60 3.81 1.06
N GLU A 27 -6.10 4.91 1.63
CA GLU A 27 -7.28 4.87 2.49
C GLU A 27 -8.49 4.31 1.74
N HIS A 28 -8.72 4.73 0.50
CA HIS A 28 -9.78 4.19 -0.35
C HIS A 28 -9.61 2.69 -0.59
N ILE A 29 -8.40 2.24 -0.93
CA ILE A 29 -8.11 0.83 -1.17
C ILE A 29 -8.35 0.00 0.07
N MET A 30 -7.86 0.44 1.22
CA MET A 30 -8.01 -0.30 2.47
C MET A 30 -9.47 -0.36 2.92
N ALA A 31 -10.28 0.67 2.63
CA ALA A 31 -11.69 0.68 2.97
C ALA A 31 -12.55 -0.16 2.02
N SER A 32 -12.23 -0.16 0.73
CA SER A 32 -13.08 -0.76 -0.32
C SER A 32 -12.50 -2.01 -0.97
N HIS A 33 -11.17 -2.16 -0.98
CA HIS A 33 -10.49 -3.22 -1.73
C HIS A 33 -9.50 -4.02 -0.88
N HIS A 34 -9.68 -4.04 0.42
CA HIS A 34 -8.74 -4.69 1.34
C HIS A 34 -8.50 -6.17 1.00
N GLY A 35 -9.57 -6.92 0.71
CA GLY A 35 -9.45 -8.34 0.36
C GLY A 35 -8.67 -8.56 -0.93
N TRP A 36 -8.87 -7.69 -1.92
CA TRP A 36 -8.13 -7.77 -3.18
C TRP A 36 -6.64 -7.51 -2.97
N VAL A 37 -6.30 -6.47 -2.22
CA VAL A 37 -4.91 -6.11 -1.91
C VAL A 37 -4.24 -7.21 -1.09
N TRP A 38 -4.95 -7.78 -0.13
CA TRP A 38 -4.43 -8.89 0.68
C TRP A 38 -4.08 -10.10 -0.19
N GLY A 39 -4.97 -10.49 -1.12
CA GLY A 39 -4.72 -11.57 -2.05
C GLY A 39 -3.52 -11.29 -2.96
N ASP A 40 -3.41 -10.07 -3.46
CA ASP A 40 -2.29 -9.66 -4.31
C ASP A 40 -0.96 -9.69 -3.55
N ALA A 41 -0.95 -9.20 -2.30
CA ALA A 41 0.22 -9.23 -1.44
C ALA A 41 0.67 -10.67 -1.14
N MET A 42 -0.28 -11.57 -0.94
CA MET A 42 0.02 -12.99 -0.71
C MET A 42 0.66 -13.63 -1.94
N GLN A 43 0.26 -13.24 -3.15
CA GLN A 43 0.88 -13.75 -4.38
C GLN A 43 2.27 -13.19 -4.61
N ALA A 44 2.52 -11.99 -4.16
CA ALA A 44 3.79 -11.28 -4.33
C ALA A 44 4.91 -11.74 -3.39
N LYS A 45 4.72 -12.75 -2.64
CA LYS A 45 5.54 -13.46 -1.63
C LYS A 45 6.72 -12.74 -0.95
N ASN A 46 7.54 -12.01 -1.63
CA ASN A 46 8.74 -11.38 -1.09
C ASN A 46 8.76 -9.87 -1.30
N VAL A 47 7.57 -9.23 -1.27
CA VAL A 47 7.45 -7.79 -1.44
C VAL A 47 8.29 -7.05 -0.39
N PHE A 48 8.28 -7.54 0.83
CA PHE A 48 9.08 -7.00 1.91
C PHE A 48 9.97 -8.09 2.51
N GLU A 49 11.26 -8.04 2.23
CA GLU A 49 12.24 -8.86 2.96
C GLU A 49 12.42 -8.35 4.37
N LYS A 50 12.27 -7.03 4.56
CA LYS A 50 12.32 -6.35 5.84
C LYS A 50 11.12 -5.45 6.00
N CYS A 51 10.65 -5.28 7.24
CA CYS A 51 9.56 -4.39 7.54
C CYS A 51 9.92 -2.95 7.11
N PRO A 52 9.08 -2.29 6.29
CA PRO A 52 9.38 -0.93 5.83
C PRO A 52 9.28 0.12 6.95
N VAL A 53 8.73 -0.24 8.09
CA VAL A 53 8.57 0.68 9.23
C VAL A 53 9.69 0.54 10.25
N CYS A 54 9.97 -0.69 10.70
CA CYS A 54 10.96 -0.93 11.77
C CYS A 54 12.26 -1.60 11.30
N GLY A 55 12.32 -2.09 10.07
CA GLY A 55 13.49 -2.76 9.52
C GLY A 55 13.73 -4.19 9.98
N ALA A 56 12.81 -4.78 10.72
CA ALA A 56 12.95 -6.17 11.17
C ALA A 56 12.88 -7.13 9.98
N THR A 57 13.70 -8.18 10.00
CA THR A 57 13.67 -9.20 8.95
C THR A 57 12.37 -10.01 9.03
N LEU A 58 11.71 -10.16 7.88
CA LEU A 58 10.45 -10.88 7.76
C LEU A 58 10.71 -12.23 7.09
N GLY A 59 10.51 -13.32 7.83
CA GLY A 59 10.72 -14.67 7.32
C GLY A 59 9.62 -15.15 6.39
N LYS A 60 8.43 -14.53 6.47
CA LYS A 60 7.28 -14.86 5.63
C LYS A 60 6.35 -13.66 5.57
N LEU A 61 5.51 -13.61 4.53
CA LEU A 61 4.49 -12.57 4.43
C LEU A 61 3.44 -12.74 5.52
N ALA A 62 3.15 -11.65 6.21
CA ALA A 62 2.12 -11.58 7.25
C ALA A 62 1.31 -10.30 7.07
N ALA A 63 0.10 -10.27 7.60
CA ALA A 63 -0.75 -9.08 7.54
C ALA A 63 -0.14 -7.93 8.35
N LYS A 64 0.56 -8.27 9.42
CA LYS A 64 1.20 -7.27 10.29
C LYS A 64 2.62 -7.71 10.64
N CYS A 65 3.49 -6.74 10.82
CA CYS A 65 4.85 -7.00 11.28
C CYS A 65 4.81 -7.55 12.72
N PRO A 66 5.45 -8.71 12.99
CA PRO A 66 5.44 -9.28 14.35
C PRO A 66 6.28 -8.48 15.34
N ASN A 67 7.15 -7.59 14.86
CA ASN A 67 8.02 -6.79 15.72
C ASN A 67 7.39 -5.45 16.13
N CYS A 68 6.86 -4.69 15.15
CA CYS A 68 6.32 -3.35 15.41
C CYS A 68 4.80 -3.23 15.24
N GLY A 69 4.13 -4.26 14.73
CA GLY A 69 2.69 -4.24 14.51
C GLY A 69 2.23 -3.44 13.29
N ALA A 70 3.14 -3.01 12.42
CA ALA A 70 2.78 -2.26 11.22
C ALA A 70 1.90 -3.10 10.30
N ASP A 71 0.90 -2.45 9.68
CA ASP A 71 0.02 -3.10 8.71
C ASP A 71 0.77 -3.25 7.39
N LEU A 72 1.20 -4.48 7.08
CA LEU A 72 1.98 -4.76 5.88
C LEU A 72 1.12 -4.78 4.62
N VAL A 73 -0.19 -5.01 4.74
CA VAL A 73 -1.11 -4.90 3.61
C VAL A 73 -1.20 -3.44 3.17
N GLU A 74 -1.32 -2.51 4.12
CA GLU A 74 -1.31 -1.07 3.83
C GLU A 74 0.01 -0.65 3.21
N GLN A 75 1.14 -1.10 3.73
CA GLN A 75 2.46 -0.77 3.18
C GLN A 75 2.62 -1.29 1.75
N PHE A 76 2.09 -2.47 1.45
CA PHE A 76 2.06 -2.99 0.10
C PHE A 76 1.22 -2.10 -0.82
N ALA A 77 0.04 -1.69 -0.38
CA ALA A 77 -0.83 -0.80 -1.15
C ALA A 77 -0.12 0.54 -1.44
N ARG A 78 0.58 1.11 -0.46
CA ARG A 78 1.37 2.33 -0.65
C ARG A 78 2.46 2.15 -1.70
N LYS A 79 3.19 1.04 -1.62
CA LYS A 79 4.28 0.75 -2.55
C LYS A 79 3.79 0.68 -3.99
N VAL A 80 2.66 0.03 -4.23
CA VAL A 80 2.07 -0.05 -5.57
C VAL A 80 1.50 1.29 -5.99
N THR A 81 0.76 1.96 -5.11
CA THR A 81 0.09 3.23 -5.40
C THR A 81 1.08 4.33 -5.85
N VAL A 82 2.27 4.37 -5.27
CA VAL A 82 3.29 5.36 -5.66
C VAL A 82 3.59 5.32 -7.16
N GLY A 83 3.51 4.16 -7.80
CA GLY A 83 3.70 4.03 -9.24
C GLY A 83 2.55 4.55 -10.10
N TYR A 84 1.39 4.86 -9.48
CA TYR A 84 0.19 5.29 -10.19
C TYR A 84 -0.17 6.76 -9.93
N VAL A 85 0.68 7.50 -9.22
CA VAL A 85 0.44 8.90 -8.92
C VAL A 85 1.49 9.79 -9.57
N LYS A 86 1.07 11.00 -9.93
CA LYS A 86 1.92 12.03 -10.51
C LYS A 86 1.75 13.32 -9.73
N GLY A 87 2.84 14.03 -9.55
CA GLY A 87 2.74 15.29 -8.83
C GLY A 87 4.00 16.11 -8.81
#